data_efdf8290461cbbd8052e35eb1c746822
#
_entry.id   efdf8290461cbbd8052e35eb1c746822
#
_cell.length_a   1.000
_cell.length_b   1.000
_cell.length_c   1.000
_cell.angle_alpha   90.00
_cell.angle_beta   90.00
_cell.angle_gamma   90.00
#
_symmetry.space_group_name_H-M   'P 1'
#
loop_
_entity.id
_entity.type
_entity.pdbx_description
1 polymer ?
#
loop_
_entity_poly.entity_id
_entity_poly.type
_entity_poly.pdbx_seq_one_letter_code
_entity_poly.pdbx_strand_id
1 'polypeptide(L)'
;MSYRVFGPLAAALVFVLAAAPSRAEPLYGFMDAYGIVHLSAERQTPEYVLLAPDAAKEKLGIFEIKKRLQARGGAAKTRDTAWIAEVTRAYGRMATAPLGPMGFPPVIESGPLLELVRRQSRAVGLAPELVYAVIEQESRFTNHAVSAKGAAGLMQLMPETQATFRVADPFDPVQNVATGTRFLKAMLVRFKDLRLALAAYNAGPETVARAGAVPTIPETVQYVQRIMTRYAMLQESHPGLASKGRGRDKAGKGRNRAVAGS
;
A
#
# COMPACT_ATOMS: atom_id res chain seq x y z
N MET A 1 -23.83 18.92 27.45
CA MET A 1 -23.76 17.81 26.48
C MET A 1 -22.36 17.81 25.91
N SER A 2 -21.51 16.89 26.42
CA SER A 2 -20.08 16.85 26.09
C SER A 2 -19.87 15.95 24.88
N TYR A 3 -19.43 16.52 23.77
CA TYR A 3 -18.96 15.76 22.62
C TYR A 3 -17.59 15.18 22.93
N ARG A 4 -17.52 13.86 23.11
CA ARG A 4 -16.26 13.14 23.14
C ARG A 4 -15.71 13.09 21.73
N VAL A 5 -14.64 13.83 21.49
CA VAL A 5 -13.80 13.76 20.31
C VAL A 5 -13.14 12.38 20.30
N PHE A 6 -13.51 11.53 19.36
CA PHE A 6 -12.74 10.32 19.05
C PHE A 6 -11.41 10.75 18.47
N GLY A 7 -10.36 10.48 19.21
CA GLY A 7 -8.98 10.71 18.80
C GLY A 7 -8.58 9.85 17.60
N PRO A 8 -7.49 10.21 16.92
CA PRO A 8 -7.05 9.54 15.69
C PRO A 8 -6.72 8.08 15.97
N LEU A 9 -7.25 7.18 15.16
CA LEU A 9 -6.80 5.80 15.08
C LEU A 9 -5.30 5.81 14.73
N ALA A 10 -4.50 5.71 15.77
CA ALA A 10 -3.08 5.47 15.68
C ALA A 10 -2.86 4.23 14.81
N ALA A 11 -1.95 4.34 13.86
CA ALA A 11 -1.31 3.19 13.24
C ALA A 11 -1.01 2.18 14.35
N ALA A 12 -1.53 0.98 14.23
CA ALA A 12 -1.43 -0.04 15.24
C ALA A 12 0.05 -0.38 15.51
N LEU A 13 0.66 0.41 16.40
CA LEU A 13 1.69 -0.06 17.26
C LEU A 13 0.93 -0.89 18.30
N VAL A 14 0.76 -2.17 18.05
CA VAL A 14 0.24 -3.07 19.08
C VAL A 14 1.34 -3.20 20.14
N PHE A 15 1.36 -2.21 21.05
CA PHE A 15 1.96 -2.42 22.36
C PHE A 15 0.98 -3.27 23.14
N VAL A 16 1.18 -4.56 23.17
CA VAL A 16 0.68 -5.38 24.27
C VAL A 16 1.53 -5.01 25.47
N LEU A 17 1.18 -3.96 26.17
CA LEU A 17 1.65 -3.71 27.51
C LEU A 17 0.81 -4.59 28.45
N ALA A 18 1.20 -5.87 28.56
CA ALA A 18 0.89 -6.63 29.74
C ALA A 18 1.78 -6.12 30.88
N ALA A 19 1.20 -6.00 32.07
CA ALA A 19 1.76 -5.69 33.39
C ALA A 19 3.28 -5.41 33.45
N ALA A 20 3.66 -4.29 34.11
CA ALA A 20 5.04 -3.86 34.28
C ALA A 20 6.00 -5.01 34.58
N PRO A 21 6.94 -5.35 33.73
CA PRO A 21 7.90 -6.41 33.99
C PRO A 21 8.92 -5.93 35.02
N SER A 22 9.12 -6.71 36.04
CA SER A 22 10.20 -6.52 37.03
C SER A 22 11.58 -6.94 36.47
N ARG A 23 11.68 -7.32 35.21
CA ARG A 23 12.90 -7.68 34.50
C ARG A 23 13.12 -6.79 33.29
N ALA A 24 14.40 -6.43 33.06
CA ALA A 24 14.83 -5.77 31.84
C ALA A 24 14.46 -6.64 30.63
N GLU A 25 13.59 -6.15 29.77
CA GLU A 25 13.24 -6.84 28.53
C GLU A 25 13.95 -6.19 27.34
N PRO A 26 14.71 -6.98 26.58
CA PRO A 26 15.36 -6.46 25.39
C PRO A 26 14.34 -6.13 24.31
N LEU A 27 14.64 -5.12 23.50
CA LEU A 27 13.89 -4.80 22.31
C LEU A 27 14.73 -5.13 21.09
N TYR A 28 14.25 -6.05 20.30
CA TYR A 28 14.79 -6.35 18.97
C TYR A 28 13.94 -5.71 17.89
N GLY A 29 14.55 -5.42 16.75
CA GLY A 29 13.82 -4.92 15.61
C GLY A 29 14.48 -5.28 14.30
N PHE A 30 13.68 -5.21 13.27
CA PHE A 30 14.05 -5.38 11.89
C PHE A 30 13.22 -4.42 11.06
N MET A 31 13.83 -3.79 10.06
CA MET A 31 13.12 -2.97 9.08
C MET A 31 13.11 -3.71 7.75
N ASP A 32 11.94 -4.08 7.28
CA ASP A 32 11.81 -4.81 6.02
C ASP A 32 12.15 -3.92 4.81
N ALA A 33 12.24 -4.54 3.63
CA ALA A 33 12.53 -3.85 2.37
C ALA A 33 11.49 -2.79 2.00
N TYR A 34 10.40 -2.69 2.75
CA TYR A 34 9.32 -1.73 2.57
C TYR A 34 9.35 -0.60 3.61
N GLY A 35 10.41 -0.56 4.43
CA GLY A 35 10.56 0.46 5.48
C GLY A 35 9.63 0.26 6.68
N ILE A 36 8.96 -0.90 6.78
CA ILE A 36 8.13 -1.25 7.92
C ILE A 36 9.03 -1.77 9.02
N VAL A 37 8.90 -1.19 10.20
CA VAL A 37 9.66 -1.60 11.37
C VAL A 37 8.86 -2.67 12.13
N HIS A 38 9.48 -3.83 12.28
CA HIS A 38 8.98 -4.94 13.09
C HIS A 38 9.73 -4.94 14.43
N LEU A 39 8.99 -4.97 15.53
CA LEU A 39 9.56 -4.98 16.89
C LEU A 39 9.16 -6.25 17.63
N SER A 40 10.07 -6.77 18.45
CA SER A 40 9.84 -7.97 19.26
C SER A 40 10.69 -7.91 20.53
N ALA A 41 10.21 -8.54 21.62
CA ALA A 41 11.00 -8.79 22.81
C ALA A 41 12.03 -9.93 22.62
N GLU A 42 11.86 -10.73 21.58
CA GLU A 42 12.73 -11.84 21.23
C GLU A 42 13.27 -11.70 19.81
N ARG A 43 14.45 -12.25 19.54
CA ARG A 43 15.02 -12.30 18.20
C ARG A 43 14.32 -13.37 17.36
N GLN A 44 13.37 -12.94 16.52
CA GLN A 44 12.54 -13.84 15.70
C GLN A 44 13.28 -14.46 14.53
N THR A 45 14.18 -13.69 13.89
CA THR A 45 14.98 -14.13 12.73
C THR A 45 16.38 -13.51 12.82
N PRO A 46 17.36 -13.97 12.02
CA PRO A 46 18.71 -13.39 11.99
C PRO A 46 18.75 -11.89 11.68
N GLU A 47 17.75 -11.36 10.95
CA GLU A 47 17.65 -9.94 10.58
C GLU A 47 17.27 -9.05 11.76
N TYR A 48 16.66 -9.61 12.82
CA TYR A 48 16.35 -8.86 14.02
C TYR A 48 17.62 -8.51 14.79
N VAL A 49 17.86 -7.22 14.97
CA VAL A 49 18.98 -6.70 15.74
C VAL A 49 18.51 -6.13 17.07
N LEU A 50 19.36 -6.22 18.08
CA LEU A 50 19.07 -5.64 19.41
C LEU A 50 19.04 -4.11 19.30
N LEU A 51 17.91 -3.50 19.60
CA LEU A 51 17.72 -2.05 19.61
C LEU A 51 17.99 -1.45 20.99
N ALA A 52 17.49 -2.11 22.03
CA ALA A 52 17.67 -1.73 23.41
C ALA A 52 17.80 -2.97 24.29
N PRO A 53 18.76 -3.03 25.20
CA PRO A 53 18.87 -4.13 26.18
C PRO A 53 17.77 -4.09 27.25
N ASP A 54 17.18 -2.91 27.46
CA ASP A 54 16.06 -2.68 28.39
C ASP A 54 15.09 -1.67 27.77
N ALA A 55 14.00 -2.18 27.19
CA ALA A 55 12.99 -1.36 26.53
C ALA A 55 12.26 -0.39 27.48
N ALA A 56 12.20 -0.71 28.77
CA ALA A 56 11.53 0.13 29.76
C ALA A 56 12.34 1.38 30.09
N LYS A 57 13.67 1.31 29.99
CA LYS A 57 14.58 2.43 30.29
C LYS A 57 14.84 3.33 29.08
N GLU A 58 14.75 2.78 27.86
CA GLU A 58 15.02 3.51 26.64
C GLU A 58 13.73 3.89 25.92
N LYS A 59 13.28 5.14 26.06
CA LYS A 59 12.14 5.67 25.29
C LYS A 59 12.56 5.95 23.84
N LEU A 60 12.59 4.92 23.00
CA LEU A 60 12.98 5.04 21.61
C LEU A 60 11.81 5.56 20.74
N GLY A 61 11.96 6.75 20.17
CA GLY A 61 11.09 7.22 19.11
C GLY A 61 11.37 6.49 17.79
N ILE A 62 10.38 6.49 16.88
CA ILE A 62 10.51 5.78 15.57
C ILE A 62 11.72 6.22 14.75
N PHE A 63 12.12 7.48 14.83
CA PHE A 63 13.30 8.01 14.15
C PHE A 63 14.60 7.37 14.68
N GLU A 64 14.74 7.28 16.01
CA GLU A 64 15.91 6.65 16.63
C GLU A 64 15.94 5.14 16.39
N ILE A 65 14.77 4.47 16.39
CA ILE A 65 14.65 3.07 16.02
C ILE A 65 15.15 2.84 14.59
N LYS A 66 14.67 3.61 13.62
CA LYS A 66 15.11 3.50 12.21
C LYS A 66 16.60 3.75 12.06
N LYS A 67 17.15 4.76 12.74
CA LYS A 67 18.59 5.06 12.74
C LYS A 67 19.41 3.89 13.29
N ARG A 68 19.00 3.29 14.41
CA ARG A 68 19.67 2.12 14.99
C ARG A 68 19.59 0.90 14.08
N LEU A 69 18.45 0.66 13.44
CA LEU A 69 18.29 -0.43 12.47
C LEU A 69 19.23 -0.27 11.28
N GLN A 70 19.35 0.92 10.72
CA GLN A 70 20.28 1.22 9.64
C GLN A 70 21.74 1.02 10.06
N ALA A 71 22.11 1.52 11.24
CA ALA A 71 23.49 1.44 11.74
C ALA A 71 23.93 0.00 12.10
N ARG A 72 22.98 -0.86 12.51
CA ARG A 72 23.25 -2.22 12.99
C ARG A 72 22.95 -3.34 11.96
N GLY A 73 22.66 -2.96 10.71
CA GLY A 73 22.36 -3.93 9.65
C GLY A 73 20.99 -4.59 9.78
N GLY A 74 20.13 -4.10 10.68
CA GLY A 74 18.75 -4.56 10.85
C GLY A 74 17.76 -3.90 9.89
N ALA A 75 18.27 -3.17 8.89
CA ALA A 75 17.48 -2.67 7.78
C ALA A 75 17.78 -3.50 6.54
N ALA A 76 16.76 -4.01 5.89
CA ALA A 76 16.93 -4.54 4.55
C ALA A 76 17.58 -3.45 3.68
N LYS A 77 18.50 -3.85 2.79
CA LYS A 77 19.15 -2.92 1.86
C LYS A 77 18.12 -1.99 1.29
N THR A 78 18.40 -0.68 1.35
CA THR A 78 17.55 0.36 0.77
C THR A 78 17.06 -0.11 -0.57
N ARG A 79 15.75 -0.14 -0.70
CA ARG A 79 15.10 -0.65 -1.89
C ARG A 79 15.65 0.07 -3.10
N ASP A 80 16.14 -0.68 -4.04
CA ASP A 80 16.34 -0.17 -5.38
C ASP A 80 14.97 0.28 -5.92
N THR A 81 14.74 1.59 -5.95
CA THR A 81 13.52 2.18 -6.51
C THR A 81 13.66 2.44 -8.01
N ALA A 82 14.77 2.05 -8.62
CA ALA A 82 14.99 2.20 -10.07
C ALA A 82 13.88 1.53 -10.89
N TRP A 83 13.29 0.45 -10.37
CA TRP A 83 12.15 -0.23 -10.98
C TRP A 83 10.93 0.68 -11.17
N ILE A 84 10.73 1.72 -10.31
CA ILE A 84 9.57 2.60 -10.47
C ILE A 84 9.70 3.48 -11.71
N ALA A 85 10.92 3.89 -12.05
CA ALA A 85 11.19 4.61 -13.31
C ALA A 85 10.93 3.71 -14.53
N GLU A 86 11.22 2.43 -14.42
CA GLU A 86 10.92 1.45 -15.47
C GLU A 86 9.41 1.25 -15.62
N VAL A 87 8.67 1.09 -14.52
CA VAL A 87 7.20 1.02 -14.54
C VAL A 87 6.60 2.27 -15.16
N THR A 88 7.05 3.45 -14.77
CA THR A 88 6.56 4.72 -15.32
C THR A 88 6.81 4.80 -16.84
N ARG A 89 8.00 4.39 -17.30
CA ARG A 89 8.32 4.34 -18.72
C ARG A 89 7.50 3.29 -19.47
N ALA A 90 7.33 2.09 -18.89
CA ALA A 90 6.53 1.03 -19.46
C ALA A 90 5.07 1.48 -19.61
N TYR A 91 4.50 2.07 -18.57
CA TYR A 91 3.15 2.60 -18.64
C TYR A 91 3.02 3.75 -19.65
N GLY A 92 4.00 4.64 -19.73
CA GLY A 92 4.03 5.69 -20.75
C GLY A 92 3.96 5.13 -22.17
N ARG A 93 4.69 4.05 -22.47
CA ARG A 93 4.59 3.34 -23.76
C ARG A 93 3.21 2.70 -23.95
N MET A 94 2.63 2.10 -22.92
CA MET A 94 1.30 1.50 -22.97
C MET A 94 0.20 2.55 -23.13
N ALA A 95 0.35 3.71 -22.52
CA ALA A 95 -0.61 4.80 -22.64
C ALA A 95 -0.68 5.42 -24.04
N THR A 96 0.38 5.22 -24.85
CA THR A 96 0.41 5.61 -26.28
C THR A 96 -0.04 4.47 -27.20
N ALA A 97 -0.22 3.25 -26.69
CA ALA A 97 -0.77 2.14 -27.44
C ALA A 97 -2.28 2.37 -27.72
N PRO A 98 -2.83 1.71 -28.77
CA PRO A 98 -4.27 1.73 -28.99
C PRO A 98 -5.00 1.35 -27.70
N LEU A 99 -5.94 2.19 -27.29
CA LEU A 99 -6.76 1.91 -26.11
C LEU A 99 -7.58 0.64 -26.36
N GLY A 100 -7.61 -0.23 -25.38
CA GLY A 100 -8.46 -1.41 -25.41
C GLY A 100 -9.95 -1.06 -25.33
N PRO A 101 -10.82 -2.06 -25.25
CA PRO A 101 -12.24 -1.85 -25.06
C PRO A 101 -12.51 -0.85 -23.94
N MET A 102 -13.48 0.05 -24.12
CA MET A 102 -13.87 1.11 -23.18
C MET A 102 -12.78 2.19 -22.89
N GLY A 103 -11.75 2.30 -23.73
CA GLY A 103 -10.80 3.42 -23.64
C GLY A 103 -9.79 3.35 -22.49
N PHE A 104 -9.48 2.15 -21.99
CA PHE A 104 -8.44 1.94 -20.99
C PHE A 104 -7.17 1.32 -21.62
N PRO A 105 -5.99 1.65 -21.09
CA PRO A 105 -4.74 1.05 -21.52
C PRO A 105 -4.64 -0.42 -21.06
N PRO A 106 -3.70 -1.19 -21.65
CA PRO A 106 -3.37 -2.53 -21.20
C PRO A 106 -3.01 -2.56 -19.70
N VAL A 107 -3.14 -3.74 -19.07
CA VAL A 107 -2.84 -3.92 -17.66
C VAL A 107 -1.36 -4.26 -17.45
N ILE A 108 -0.76 -3.72 -16.40
CA ILE A 108 0.55 -4.18 -15.92
C ILE A 108 0.33 -5.52 -15.19
N GLU A 109 0.70 -6.63 -15.80
CA GLU A 109 0.37 -7.96 -15.28
C GLU A 109 1.37 -8.50 -14.26
N SER A 110 2.55 -7.89 -14.17
CA SER A 110 3.63 -8.37 -13.28
C SER A 110 4.57 -7.23 -12.88
N GLY A 111 5.44 -7.53 -11.93
CA GLY A 111 6.50 -6.62 -11.49
C GLY A 111 6.29 -6.05 -10.09
N PRO A 112 7.30 -5.32 -9.59
CA PRO A 112 7.33 -4.84 -8.20
C PRO A 112 6.16 -3.95 -7.80
N LEU A 113 5.64 -3.14 -8.74
CA LEU A 113 4.48 -2.29 -8.45
C LEU A 113 3.23 -3.12 -8.17
N LEU A 114 2.98 -4.14 -8.98
CA LEU A 114 1.82 -5.00 -8.79
C LEU A 114 1.91 -5.78 -7.47
N GLU A 115 3.09 -6.26 -7.12
CA GLU A 115 3.31 -6.91 -5.82
C GLU A 115 3.09 -5.93 -4.65
N LEU A 116 3.52 -4.68 -4.80
CA LEU A 116 3.25 -3.63 -3.82
C LEU A 116 1.74 -3.39 -3.67
N VAL A 117 1.02 -3.23 -4.78
CA VAL A 117 -0.44 -3.06 -4.80
C VAL A 117 -1.13 -4.23 -4.11
N ARG A 118 -0.81 -5.46 -4.50
CA ARG A 118 -1.36 -6.69 -3.90
C ARG A 118 -1.14 -6.73 -2.39
N ARG A 119 0.07 -6.43 -1.96
CA ARG A 119 0.45 -6.46 -0.56
C ARG A 119 -0.30 -5.42 0.26
N GLN A 120 -0.30 -4.15 -0.18
CA GLN A 120 -0.95 -3.07 0.56
C GLN A 120 -2.47 -3.23 0.59
N SER A 121 -3.06 -3.69 -0.50
CA SER A 121 -4.49 -3.99 -0.57
C SER A 121 -4.90 -5.07 0.43
N ARG A 122 -4.16 -6.18 0.47
CA ARG A 122 -4.43 -7.29 1.40
C ARG A 122 -4.28 -6.86 2.85
N ALA A 123 -3.30 -6.02 3.17
CA ALA A 123 -3.06 -5.54 4.53
C ALA A 123 -4.27 -4.80 5.13
N VAL A 124 -5.13 -4.23 4.30
CA VAL A 124 -6.34 -3.50 4.75
C VAL A 124 -7.65 -4.15 4.28
N GLY A 125 -7.58 -5.30 3.60
CA GLY A 125 -8.76 -6.01 3.10
C GLY A 125 -9.48 -5.25 1.98
N LEU A 126 -8.73 -4.68 1.02
CA LEU A 126 -9.25 -4.17 -0.25
C LEU A 126 -8.87 -5.10 -1.40
N ALA A 127 -9.67 -5.10 -2.46
CA ALA A 127 -9.33 -5.77 -3.70
C ALA A 127 -8.13 -5.07 -4.38
N PRO A 128 -7.08 -5.81 -4.80
CA PRO A 128 -5.96 -5.23 -5.53
C PRO A 128 -6.36 -4.52 -6.82
N GLU A 129 -7.39 -5.02 -7.50
CA GLU A 129 -7.97 -4.44 -8.71
C GLU A 129 -8.51 -3.04 -8.46
N LEU A 130 -9.13 -2.82 -7.30
CA LEU A 130 -9.63 -1.50 -6.91
C LEU A 130 -8.48 -0.51 -6.70
N VAL A 131 -7.46 -0.90 -5.94
CA VAL A 131 -6.30 -0.05 -5.67
C VAL A 131 -5.53 0.24 -6.96
N TYR A 132 -5.40 -0.76 -7.85
CA TYR A 132 -4.82 -0.58 -9.18
C TYR A 132 -5.58 0.50 -9.98
N ALA A 133 -6.91 0.39 -10.06
CA ALA A 133 -7.76 1.34 -10.78
C ALA A 133 -7.65 2.77 -10.22
N VAL A 134 -7.53 2.90 -8.90
CA VAL A 134 -7.30 4.20 -8.25
C VAL A 134 -5.94 4.78 -8.64
N ILE A 135 -4.85 4.01 -8.54
CA ILE A 135 -3.52 4.49 -8.94
C ILE A 135 -3.48 4.91 -10.41
N GLU A 136 -4.12 4.12 -11.28
CA GLU A 136 -4.22 4.44 -12.70
C GLU A 136 -4.94 5.75 -12.94
N GLN A 137 -6.05 5.99 -12.25
CA GLN A 137 -6.85 7.22 -12.35
C GLN A 137 -6.11 8.43 -11.77
N GLU A 138 -5.40 8.28 -10.64
CA GLU A 138 -4.73 9.36 -9.93
C GLU A 138 -3.47 9.86 -10.62
N SER A 139 -2.60 8.95 -11.03
CA SER A 139 -1.26 9.33 -11.51
C SER A 139 -0.87 8.70 -12.85
N ARG A 140 -1.69 7.80 -13.38
CA ARG A 140 -1.28 6.93 -14.50
C ARG A 140 0.06 6.26 -14.21
N PHE A 141 0.23 5.79 -12.98
CA PHE A 141 1.46 5.18 -12.45
C PHE A 141 2.71 6.09 -12.50
N THR A 142 2.53 7.40 -12.58
CA THR A 142 3.62 8.37 -12.55
C THR A 142 4.00 8.66 -11.09
N ASN A 143 5.12 8.11 -10.63
CA ASN A 143 5.52 8.20 -9.21
C ASN A 143 5.74 9.62 -8.72
N HIS A 144 6.27 10.51 -9.58
CA HIS A 144 6.54 11.92 -9.23
C HIS A 144 5.45 12.88 -9.72
N ALA A 145 4.22 12.38 -9.93
CA ALA A 145 3.10 13.24 -10.28
C ALA A 145 2.77 14.21 -9.14
N VAL A 146 2.58 15.47 -9.49
CA VAL A 146 2.11 16.53 -8.57
C VAL A 146 0.97 17.27 -9.23
N SER A 147 -0.16 17.36 -8.54
CA SER A 147 -1.31 18.14 -9.03
C SER A 147 -1.15 19.63 -8.70
N ALA A 148 -1.93 20.48 -9.37
CA ALA A 148 -1.98 21.92 -9.08
C ALA A 148 -2.38 22.23 -7.63
N LYS A 149 -3.08 21.31 -6.95
CA LYS A 149 -3.48 21.42 -5.54
C LYS A 149 -2.46 20.81 -4.57
N GLY A 150 -1.30 20.34 -5.07
CA GLY A 150 -0.24 19.75 -4.26
C GLY A 150 -0.44 18.27 -3.88
N ALA A 151 -1.40 17.59 -4.48
CA ALA A 151 -1.49 16.14 -4.34
C ALA A 151 -0.27 15.47 -4.98
N ALA A 152 0.32 14.46 -4.33
CA ALA A 152 1.62 13.91 -4.73
C ALA A 152 1.65 12.39 -4.80
N GLY A 153 2.43 11.88 -5.76
CA GLY A 153 2.79 10.47 -5.91
C GLY A 153 1.71 9.61 -6.58
N LEU A 154 1.88 8.29 -6.49
CA LEU A 154 1.07 7.29 -7.20
C LEU A 154 -0.44 7.38 -6.90
N MET A 155 -0.81 7.61 -5.66
CA MET A 155 -2.20 7.71 -5.21
C MET A 155 -2.61 9.16 -4.90
N GLN A 156 -1.83 10.15 -5.36
CA GLN A 156 -2.13 11.58 -5.25
C GLN A 156 -2.56 12.00 -3.84
N LEU A 157 -1.68 11.80 -2.87
CA LEU A 157 -1.96 12.15 -1.48
C LEU A 157 -1.93 13.67 -1.30
N MET A 158 -3.05 14.25 -0.86
CA MET A 158 -3.12 15.66 -0.49
C MET A 158 -2.22 15.97 0.72
N PRO A 159 -1.65 17.18 0.84
CA PRO A 159 -0.78 17.57 1.96
C PRO A 159 -1.37 17.28 3.34
N GLU A 160 -2.67 17.50 3.53
CA GLU A 160 -3.37 17.18 4.78
C GLU A 160 -3.38 15.67 5.08
N THR A 161 -3.57 14.85 4.05
CA THR A 161 -3.49 13.38 4.17
C THR A 161 -2.07 12.96 4.51
N GLN A 162 -1.06 13.54 3.84
CA GLN A 162 0.35 13.27 4.14
C GLN A 162 0.67 13.59 5.61
N ALA A 163 0.23 14.75 6.11
CA ALA A 163 0.43 15.16 7.49
C ALA A 163 -0.28 14.22 8.47
N THR A 164 -1.54 13.89 8.23
CA THR A 164 -2.35 13.01 9.07
C THR A 164 -1.72 11.62 9.22
N PHE A 165 -1.22 11.06 8.13
CA PHE A 165 -0.60 9.73 8.11
C PHE A 165 0.93 9.76 8.33
N ARG A 166 1.50 10.95 8.56
CA ARG A 166 2.95 11.17 8.80
C ARG A 166 3.81 10.59 7.67
N VAL A 167 3.43 10.87 6.42
CA VAL A 167 4.19 10.48 5.24
C VAL A 167 5.46 11.31 5.19
N ALA A 168 6.62 10.67 5.26
CA ALA A 168 7.92 11.35 5.25
C ALA A 168 8.33 11.74 3.82
N ASP A 169 8.01 10.90 2.85
CA ASP A 169 8.26 11.12 1.42
C ASP A 169 7.05 10.63 0.61
N PRO A 170 6.24 11.53 0.04
CA PRO A 170 5.10 11.16 -0.79
C PRO A 170 5.49 10.54 -2.14
N PHE A 171 6.75 10.60 -2.52
CA PHE A 171 7.29 9.97 -3.74
C PHE A 171 7.93 8.61 -3.46
N ASP A 172 8.06 8.20 -2.20
CA ASP A 172 8.34 6.81 -1.87
C ASP A 172 7.10 5.97 -2.22
N PRO A 173 7.18 5.07 -3.22
CA PRO A 173 6.02 4.33 -3.70
C PRO A 173 5.38 3.47 -2.60
N VAL A 174 6.17 3.02 -1.64
CA VAL A 174 5.67 2.19 -0.53
C VAL A 174 4.86 3.03 0.44
N GLN A 175 5.39 4.18 0.87
CA GLN A 175 4.68 5.07 1.78
C GLN A 175 3.41 5.61 1.12
N ASN A 176 3.50 5.98 -0.15
CA ASN A 176 2.39 6.53 -0.92
C ASN A 176 1.25 5.51 -1.06
N VAL A 177 1.53 4.32 -1.61
CA VAL A 177 0.51 3.28 -1.82
C VAL A 177 -0.05 2.76 -0.50
N ALA A 178 0.80 2.56 0.52
CA ALA A 178 0.33 2.15 1.84
C ALA A 178 -0.62 3.18 2.47
N THR A 179 -0.30 4.46 2.34
CA THR A 179 -1.13 5.55 2.89
C THR A 179 -2.42 5.71 2.11
N GLY A 180 -2.34 5.80 0.78
CA GLY A 180 -3.53 5.95 -0.06
C GLY A 180 -4.51 4.79 0.08
N THR A 181 -3.99 3.57 0.18
CA THR A 181 -4.81 2.37 0.40
C THR A 181 -5.50 2.40 1.77
N ARG A 182 -4.80 2.84 2.83
CA ARG A 182 -5.41 3.02 4.16
C ARG A 182 -6.44 4.13 4.18
N PHE A 183 -6.18 5.24 3.49
CA PHE A 183 -7.13 6.34 3.39
C PHE A 183 -8.38 5.90 2.63
N LEU A 184 -8.24 5.21 1.51
CA LEU A 184 -9.38 4.64 0.77
C LEU A 184 -10.19 3.67 1.65
N LYS A 185 -9.52 2.80 2.41
CA LYS A 185 -10.20 1.91 3.37
C LYS A 185 -10.96 2.69 4.44
N ALA A 186 -10.39 3.76 4.97
CA ALA A 186 -11.07 4.61 5.94
C ALA A 186 -12.34 5.23 5.35
N MET A 187 -12.29 5.68 4.09
CA MET A 187 -13.48 6.18 3.39
C MET A 187 -14.54 5.08 3.22
N LEU A 188 -14.13 3.88 2.84
CA LEU A 188 -15.05 2.75 2.70
C LEU A 188 -15.69 2.35 4.03
N VAL A 189 -14.95 2.38 5.12
CA VAL A 189 -15.50 2.12 6.48
C VAL A 189 -16.48 3.21 6.90
N ARG A 190 -16.18 4.49 6.60
CA ARG A 190 -17.02 5.63 6.96
C ARG A 190 -18.34 5.64 6.18
N PHE A 191 -18.28 5.45 4.88
CA PHE A 191 -19.44 5.60 3.99
C PHE A 191 -20.17 4.31 3.67
N LYS A 192 -19.55 3.14 3.88
CA LYS A 192 -20.09 1.79 3.65
C LYS A 192 -20.59 1.52 2.22
N ASP A 193 -20.30 2.41 1.32
CA ASP A 193 -20.59 2.34 -0.12
C ASP A 193 -19.33 2.69 -0.91
N LEU A 194 -19.01 1.90 -1.93
CA LEU A 194 -17.78 2.10 -2.69
C LEU A 194 -17.80 3.38 -3.51
N ARG A 195 -18.95 3.74 -4.08
CA ARG A 195 -19.08 4.97 -4.88
C ARG A 195 -18.91 6.22 -4.02
N LEU A 196 -19.50 6.19 -2.82
CA LEU A 196 -19.34 7.27 -1.84
C LEU A 196 -17.92 7.34 -1.29
N ALA A 197 -17.28 6.21 -1.07
CA ALA A 197 -15.89 6.14 -0.62
C ALA A 197 -14.93 6.73 -1.67
N LEU A 198 -15.13 6.40 -2.95
CA LEU A 198 -14.35 6.96 -4.06
C LEU A 198 -14.60 8.47 -4.23
N ALA A 199 -15.86 8.89 -4.12
CA ALA A 199 -16.19 10.31 -4.14
C ALA A 199 -15.54 11.07 -2.97
N ALA A 200 -15.52 10.47 -1.77
CA ALA A 200 -14.89 11.04 -0.58
C ALA A 200 -13.36 11.09 -0.69
N TYR A 201 -12.76 10.10 -1.34
CA TYR A 201 -11.34 10.10 -1.64
C TYR A 201 -10.96 11.30 -2.53
N ASN A 202 -11.74 11.57 -3.58
CA ASN A 202 -11.49 12.63 -4.55
C ASN A 202 -11.92 14.03 -4.06
N ALA A 203 -13.18 14.17 -3.61
CA ALA A 203 -13.78 15.47 -3.25
C ALA A 203 -13.68 15.83 -1.77
N GLY A 204 -13.13 14.93 -0.96
CA GLY A 204 -13.05 15.07 0.49
C GLY A 204 -14.28 14.51 1.22
N PRO A 205 -14.06 13.90 2.39
CA PRO A 205 -15.10 13.19 3.14
C PRO A 205 -16.22 14.11 3.64
N GLU A 206 -15.91 15.35 4.00
CA GLU A 206 -16.91 16.29 4.50
C GLU A 206 -17.85 16.77 3.38
N THR A 207 -17.35 16.87 2.15
CA THR A 207 -18.18 17.22 0.98
C THR A 207 -19.21 16.14 0.72
N VAL A 208 -18.80 14.87 0.76
CA VAL A 208 -19.72 13.74 0.55
C VAL A 208 -20.67 13.58 1.72
N ALA A 209 -20.20 13.77 2.96
CA ALA A 209 -21.07 13.69 4.13
C ALA A 209 -22.19 14.75 4.11
N ARG A 210 -21.89 15.97 3.67
CA ARG A 210 -22.91 17.03 3.51
C ARG A 210 -23.88 16.74 2.39
N ALA A 211 -23.41 16.16 1.29
CA ALA A 211 -24.25 15.83 0.15
C ALA A 211 -25.15 14.60 0.40
N GLY A 212 -24.75 13.70 1.29
CA GLY A 212 -25.42 12.42 1.49
C GLY A 212 -25.42 11.48 0.28
N ALA A 213 -24.70 11.88 -0.80
CA ALA A 213 -24.61 11.21 -2.08
C ALA A 213 -23.27 11.53 -2.76
N VAL A 214 -23.00 10.93 -3.93
CA VAL A 214 -21.91 11.40 -4.79
C VAL A 214 -22.20 12.85 -5.20
N PRO A 215 -21.32 13.82 -4.85
CA PRO A 215 -21.55 15.23 -5.18
C PRO A 215 -21.69 15.43 -6.69
N THR A 216 -22.52 16.38 -7.11
CA THR A 216 -22.73 16.74 -8.53
C THR A 216 -21.57 17.55 -9.12
N ILE A 217 -20.36 17.35 -8.59
CA ILE A 217 -19.11 17.92 -9.11
C ILE A 217 -18.70 17.09 -10.32
N PRO A 218 -18.63 17.66 -11.54
CA PRO A 218 -18.38 16.87 -12.76
C PRO A 218 -17.11 16.03 -12.69
N GLU A 219 -16.02 16.58 -12.12
CA GLU A 219 -14.76 15.86 -11.90
C GLU A 219 -14.95 14.61 -11.03
N THR A 220 -15.66 14.75 -9.90
CA THR A 220 -15.90 13.65 -8.95
C THR A 220 -16.81 12.59 -9.53
N VAL A 221 -17.86 12.99 -10.26
CA VAL A 221 -18.76 12.03 -10.93
C VAL A 221 -17.98 11.20 -11.95
N GLN A 222 -17.16 11.85 -12.79
CA GLN A 222 -16.34 11.16 -13.78
C GLN A 222 -15.28 10.27 -13.12
N TYR A 223 -14.65 10.74 -12.05
CA TYR A 223 -13.67 9.97 -11.26
C TYR A 223 -14.29 8.65 -10.77
N VAL A 224 -15.44 8.73 -10.12
CA VAL A 224 -16.16 7.55 -9.61
C VAL A 224 -16.53 6.61 -10.75
N GLN A 225 -17.09 7.12 -11.83
CA GLN A 225 -17.51 6.30 -12.98
C GLN A 225 -16.31 5.56 -13.61
N ARG A 226 -15.20 6.25 -13.86
CA ARG A 226 -14.01 5.66 -14.48
C ARG A 226 -13.42 4.57 -13.61
N ILE A 227 -13.26 4.80 -12.31
CA ILE A 227 -12.72 3.78 -11.41
C ILE A 227 -13.64 2.57 -11.31
N MET A 228 -14.95 2.78 -11.16
CA MET A 228 -15.93 1.68 -11.09
C MET A 228 -15.91 0.83 -12.36
N THR A 229 -15.88 1.46 -13.53
CA THR A 229 -15.79 0.76 -14.82
C THR A 229 -14.48 -0.02 -14.91
N ARG A 230 -13.34 0.63 -14.60
CA ARG A 230 -12.04 -0.04 -14.67
C ARG A 230 -11.92 -1.19 -13.69
N TYR A 231 -12.41 -1.01 -12.48
CA TYR A 231 -12.42 -2.03 -11.44
C TYR A 231 -13.22 -3.27 -11.88
N ALA A 232 -14.43 -3.09 -12.42
CA ALA A 232 -15.24 -4.18 -12.95
C ALA A 232 -14.51 -4.95 -14.07
N MET A 233 -13.92 -4.23 -15.03
CA MET A 233 -13.12 -4.85 -16.10
C MET A 233 -11.96 -5.68 -15.57
N LEU A 234 -11.23 -5.15 -14.57
CA LEU A 234 -10.09 -5.85 -13.97
C LEU A 234 -10.52 -7.12 -13.23
N GLN A 235 -11.66 -7.10 -12.57
CA GLN A 235 -12.20 -8.29 -11.91
C GLN A 235 -12.55 -9.41 -12.91
N GLU A 236 -13.09 -9.05 -14.06
CA GLU A 236 -13.48 -10.01 -15.10
C GLU A 236 -12.28 -10.55 -15.88
N SER A 237 -11.39 -9.66 -16.31
CA SER A 237 -10.31 -10.01 -17.24
C SER A 237 -9.00 -10.41 -16.56
N HIS A 238 -8.78 -9.99 -15.31
CA HIS A 238 -7.53 -10.20 -14.56
C HIS A 238 -7.77 -10.69 -13.12
N PRO A 239 -8.49 -11.80 -12.93
CA PRO A 239 -8.70 -12.36 -11.58
C PRO A 239 -7.36 -12.73 -10.89
N GLY A 240 -6.28 -12.79 -11.66
CA GLY A 240 -4.91 -12.96 -11.19
C GLY A 240 -4.31 -11.78 -10.43
N LEU A 241 -4.89 -10.57 -10.52
CA LEU A 241 -4.48 -9.46 -9.66
C LEU A 241 -4.71 -9.83 -8.16
N ALA A 242 -5.79 -10.55 -7.85
CA ALA A 242 -6.09 -11.04 -6.51
C ALA A 242 -5.34 -12.33 -6.14
N SER A 243 -4.88 -13.13 -7.11
CA SER A 243 -4.29 -14.43 -6.82
C SER A 243 -2.88 -14.33 -6.24
N LYS A 244 -2.55 -15.23 -5.30
CA LYS A 244 -1.16 -15.51 -4.91
C LYS A 244 -0.40 -15.97 -6.15
N GLY A 245 0.77 -15.42 -6.38
CA GLY A 245 1.74 -16.01 -7.30
C GLY A 245 1.98 -17.47 -6.91
N ARG A 246 1.28 -18.40 -7.53
CA ARG A 246 1.65 -19.81 -7.49
C ARG A 246 2.96 -19.89 -8.27
N GLY A 247 4.04 -20.12 -7.53
CA GLY A 247 5.31 -20.45 -8.11
C GLY A 247 5.13 -21.51 -9.19
N ARG A 248 5.66 -21.24 -10.35
CA ARG A 248 5.88 -22.22 -11.42
C ARG A 248 6.95 -23.22 -10.97
N ASP A 249 6.60 -24.07 -10.01
CA ASP A 249 7.41 -25.21 -9.63
C ASP A 249 6.60 -26.48 -9.81
N LYS A 250 6.33 -26.84 -11.05
CA LYS A 250 6.02 -28.21 -11.46
C LYS A 250 6.13 -28.36 -12.99
N ALA A 251 7.33 -28.26 -13.50
CA ALA A 251 7.63 -28.84 -14.80
C ALA A 251 9.04 -29.45 -14.72
N GLY A 252 9.15 -30.73 -14.46
CA GLY A 252 10.43 -31.42 -14.53
C GLY A 252 10.53 -32.70 -13.71
N LYS A 253 9.58 -33.61 -13.83
CA LYS A 253 9.89 -35.03 -13.61
C LYS A 253 9.13 -35.86 -14.63
N GLY A 254 9.62 -35.81 -15.85
CA GLY A 254 9.32 -36.78 -16.89
C GLY A 254 9.86 -38.13 -16.48
N ARG A 255 8.99 -39.11 -16.37
CA ARG A 255 9.31 -40.50 -16.22
C ARG A 255 9.91 -41.02 -17.53
N ASN A 256 11.21 -41.25 -17.57
CA ASN A 256 11.78 -42.26 -18.42
C ASN A 256 11.75 -43.59 -17.62
N ARG A 257 10.83 -44.45 -17.95
CA ARG A 257 10.90 -45.86 -17.61
C ARG A 257 11.00 -46.60 -18.91
N ALA A 258 12.20 -46.94 -19.29
CA ALA A 258 12.51 -47.88 -20.32
C ALA A 258 11.89 -49.23 -19.96
N VAL A 259 11.18 -49.80 -20.92
CA VAL A 259 10.83 -51.21 -20.91
C VAL A 259 11.94 -51.94 -21.67
N ALA A 260 12.76 -52.65 -20.95
CA ALA A 260 13.55 -53.74 -21.45
C ALA A 260 12.83 -55.04 -21.08
N GLY A 261 12.68 -55.94 -21.99
CA GLY A 261 12.17 -57.29 -21.70
C GLY A 261 11.94 -58.12 -22.92
N SER A 262 12.89 -58.93 -23.21
CA SER A 262 12.81 -60.27 -23.82
C SER A 262 12.10 -60.44 -25.16
#